data_5f7c2d8bbd5565eae93ceb14d6f69476
#
_entry.id   5f7c2d8bbd5565eae93ceb14d6f69476
#
_cell.length_a   1.000
_cell.length_b   1.000
_cell.length_c   1.000
_cell.angle_alpha   90.00
_cell.angle_beta   90.00
_cell.angle_gamma   90.00
#
_symmetry.space_group_name_H-M   'P 1'
#
loop_
_entity.id
_entity.type
_entity.pdbx_description
1 polymer ?
#
loop_
_entity_poly.entity_id
_entity_poly.type
_entity_poly.pdbx_seq_one_letter_code
_entity_poly.pdbx_strand_id
1 'polypeptide(L)'
;RRRQRQMCIRDSGYSNGGMFSHFLACNTENVFAAIGDVAGTMLVDTYDNCNPSSPVPVLKIHGTSDNVVSYNGYDQEGFKSVDEVINFWKENNRSNDDAVFENLGSTTIYSQFNNSSVNVNFEKYTYESDENDSQIVHYKMIGGGHWWDYSFDEDLKTSALLWDFFSEHTKE
;
A
#
# COMPACT_ATOMS: atom_id res chain seq x y z
N ARG A 1 0.00 0.44 38.34
CA ARG A 1 0.37 1.15 37.09
C ARG A 1 -0.75 0.87 36.08
N ARG A 2 -1.55 1.87 35.69
CA ARG A 2 -2.45 1.75 34.53
C ARG A 2 -1.56 1.57 33.30
N ARG A 3 -1.62 0.40 32.64
CA ARG A 3 -1.13 0.27 31.25
C ARG A 3 -1.92 1.30 30.44
N GLN A 4 -1.27 2.33 29.92
CA GLN A 4 -1.87 3.10 28.84
C GLN A 4 -2.14 2.09 27.74
N ARG A 5 -3.40 1.95 27.33
CA ARG A 5 -3.74 1.21 26.11
C ARG A 5 -3.03 1.94 25.00
N GLN A 6 -2.06 1.29 24.38
CA GLN A 6 -1.44 1.79 23.17
C GLN A 6 -2.58 1.92 22.14
N MET A 7 -2.82 3.12 21.66
CA MET A 7 -3.86 3.31 20.65
C MET A 7 -3.37 2.64 19.37
N CYS A 8 -4.18 1.73 18.82
CA CYS A 8 -3.93 1.12 17.52
C CYS A 8 -4.15 2.16 16.43
N ILE A 9 -3.15 3.01 16.20
CA ILE A 9 -3.21 4.04 15.15
C ILE A 9 -2.91 3.37 13.81
N ARG A 10 -3.74 3.64 12.82
CA ARG A 10 -3.51 3.28 11.42
C ARG A 10 -3.49 4.58 10.64
N ASP A 11 -2.63 4.63 9.64
CA ASP A 11 -2.51 5.78 8.76
C ASP A 11 -2.70 5.36 7.32
N SER A 12 -3.34 6.19 6.53
CA SER A 12 -3.45 5.94 5.10
C SER A 12 -3.51 7.23 4.31
N GLY A 13 -3.03 7.18 3.10
CA GLY A 13 -3.07 8.33 2.24
C GLY A 13 -3.10 8.00 0.75
N TYR A 14 -3.51 8.99 0.00
CA TYR A 14 -3.52 8.99 -1.46
C TYR A 14 -2.38 9.84 -2.00
N SER A 15 -1.66 9.34 -3.01
CA SER A 15 -0.60 10.12 -3.65
C SER A 15 0.45 10.58 -2.63
N ASN A 16 0.68 11.87 -2.47
CA ASN A 16 1.57 12.43 -1.43
C ASN A 16 1.19 11.98 0.00
N GLY A 17 -0.10 11.74 0.26
CA GLY A 17 -0.56 11.19 1.54
C GLY A 17 -0.03 9.77 1.79
N GLY A 18 -0.02 8.90 0.76
CA GLY A 18 0.57 7.58 0.83
C GLY A 18 2.09 7.64 1.05
N MET A 19 2.79 8.56 0.37
CA MET A 19 4.21 8.82 0.62
C MET A 19 4.47 9.24 2.07
N PHE A 20 3.58 10.07 2.63
CA PHE A 20 3.68 10.50 4.01
C PHE A 20 3.41 9.38 5.01
N SER A 21 2.49 8.44 4.70
CA SER A 21 2.27 7.25 5.54
C SER A 21 3.54 6.41 5.66
N HIS A 22 4.27 6.20 4.57
CA HIS A 22 5.58 5.53 4.60
C HIS A 22 6.59 6.32 5.44
N PHE A 23 6.69 7.64 5.22
CA PHE A 23 7.58 8.50 6.01
C PHE A 23 7.29 8.40 7.51
N LEU A 24 6.03 8.44 7.91
CA LEU A 24 5.63 8.30 9.31
C LEU A 24 6.01 6.92 9.88
N ALA A 25 5.76 5.84 9.14
CA ALA A 25 6.13 4.49 9.57
C ALA A 25 7.64 4.32 9.76
N CYS A 26 8.45 4.99 8.90
CA CYS A 26 9.91 4.97 8.98
C CYS A 26 10.48 5.80 10.14
N ASN A 27 9.79 6.88 10.54
CA ASN A 27 10.33 7.88 11.46
C ASN A 27 9.65 7.92 12.84
N THR A 28 8.75 6.96 13.12
CA THR A 28 8.07 6.88 14.41
C THR A 28 8.26 5.49 15.03
N GLU A 29 8.68 5.44 16.29
CA GLU A 29 8.90 4.18 16.98
C GLU A 29 7.56 3.51 17.35
N ASN A 30 7.24 2.42 16.68
CA ASN A 30 6.15 1.51 17.04
C ASN A 30 4.78 2.19 17.25
N VAL A 31 4.48 3.27 16.51
CA VAL A 31 3.24 4.04 16.65
C VAL A 31 2.11 3.42 15.85
N PHE A 32 2.37 3.05 14.60
CA PHE A 32 1.33 2.57 13.68
C PHE A 32 1.14 1.06 13.76
N ALA A 33 -0.11 0.63 13.86
CA ALA A 33 -0.49 -0.78 13.77
C ALA A 33 -0.51 -1.28 12.32
N ALA A 34 -0.75 -0.40 11.36
CA ALA A 34 -0.69 -0.63 9.94
C ALA A 34 -0.65 0.69 9.17
N ILE A 35 -0.18 0.65 7.92
CA ILE A 35 -0.28 1.77 6.98
C ILE A 35 -0.96 1.34 5.67
N GLY A 36 -1.61 2.31 5.01
CA GLY A 36 -2.23 2.14 3.70
C GLY A 36 -1.74 3.21 2.72
N ASP A 37 -1.26 2.78 1.56
CA ASP A 37 -0.78 3.65 0.50
C ASP A 37 -1.58 3.43 -0.78
N VAL A 38 -2.26 4.47 -1.25
CA VAL A 38 -3.03 4.47 -2.50
C VAL A 38 -2.38 5.42 -3.49
N ALA A 39 -1.92 4.87 -4.62
CA ALA A 39 -1.26 5.61 -5.69
C ALA A 39 -0.10 6.52 -5.22
N GLY A 40 0.53 6.20 -4.09
CA GLY A 40 1.76 6.80 -3.58
C GLY A 40 2.97 5.91 -3.85
N THR A 41 4.08 6.20 -3.21
CA THR A 41 5.30 5.39 -3.21
C THR A 41 6.21 5.86 -2.07
N MET A 42 7.39 5.27 -1.92
CA MET A 42 8.43 5.87 -1.07
C MET A 42 9.26 6.86 -1.90
N LEU A 43 9.50 8.02 -1.31
CA LEU A 43 10.53 8.92 -1.84
C LEU A 43 11.90 8.28 -1.62
N VAL A 44 12.84 8.51 -2.53
CA VAL A 44 14.21 7.96 -2.44
C VAL A 44 14.83 8.28 -1.08
N ASP A 45 14.73 9.54 -0.62
CA ASP A 45 15.27 9.94 0.69
C ASP A 45 14.62 9.18 1.86
N THR A 46 13.30 8.96 1.80
CA THR A 46 12.60 8.14 2.81
C THR A 46 13.07 6.69 2.76
N TYR A 47 13.17 6.11 1.57
CA TYR A 47 13.59 4.72 1.36
C TYR A 47 15.00 4.47 1.89
N ASP A 48 15.96 5.33 1.52
CA ASP A 48 17.37 5.17 1.85
C ASP A 48 17.65 5.37 3.36
N ASN A 49 16.80 6.12 4.06
CA ASN A 49 16.96 6.42 5.48
C ASN A 49 15.93 5.68 6.37
N CYS A 50 15.07 4.85 5.81
CA CYS A 50 14.03 4.13 6.54
C CYS A 50 14.61 2.97 7.33
N ASN A 51 14.38 2.95 8.64
CA ASN A 51 14.80 1.85 9.51
C ASN A 51 13.76 1.64 10.63
N PRO A 52 12.59 1.07 10.31
CA PRO A 52 11.55 0.85 11.30
C PRO A 52 12.02 -0.07 12.43
N SER A 53 11.66 0.25 13.65
CA SER A 53 12.04 -0.54 14.84
C SER A 53 11.24 -1.84 15.02
N SER A 54 10.17 -2.02 14.24
CA SER A 54 9.29 -3.19 14.29
C SER A 54 8.63 -3.42 12.93
N PRO A 55 8.16 -4.65 12.67
CA PRO A 55 7.35 -4.94 11.49
C PRO A 55 6.10 -4.04 11.42
N VAL A 56 5.74 -3.62 10.20
CA VAL A 56 4.60 -2.75 9.93
C VAL A 56 3.76 -3.38 8.82
N PRO A 57 2.52 -3.81 9.09
CA PRO A 57 1.59 -4.23 8.05
C PRO A 57 1.33 -3.12 7.05
N VAL A 58 1.36 -3.47 5.74
CA VAL A 58 1.23 -2.48 4.66
C VAL A 58 0.19 -2.91 3.64
N LEU A 59 -0.80 -2.05 3.40
CA LEU A 59 -1.69 -2.16 2.24
C LEU A 59 -1.22 -1.20 1.15
N LYS A 60 -0.94 -1.73 -0.05
CA LYS A 60 -0.51 -0.98 -1.23
C LYS A 60 -1.52 -1.14 -2.36
N ILE A 61 -2.09 -0.04 -2.85
CA ILE A 61 -3.00 -0.03 -4.01
C ILE A 61 -2.39 0.87 -5.07
N HIS A 62 -2.14 0.36 -6.29
CA HIS A 62 -1.50 1.16 -7.34
C HIS A 62 -1.86 0.72 -8.75
N GLY A 63 -2.09 1.70 -9.64
CA GLY A 63 -2.33 1.50 -11.06
C GLY A 63 -1.04 1.38 -11.87
N THR A 64 -0.94 0.37 -12.74
CA THR A 64 0.27 0.17 -13.55
C THR A 64 0.46 1.20 -14.66
N SER A 65 -0.62 1.93 -15.01
CA SER A 65 -0.60 3.03 -15.98
C SER A 65 -0.68 4.41 -15.31
N ASP A 66 -0.28 4.48 -14.03
CA ASP A 66 -0.17 5.75 -13.31
C ASP A 66 0.92 6.61 -13.94
N ASN A 67 0.52 7.77 -14.45
CA ASN A 67 1.40 8.72 -15.13
C ASN A 67 1.75 9.95 -14.27
N VAL A 68 1.36 9.94 -12.99
CA VAL A 68 1.69 10.98 -11.99
C VAL A 68 2.71 10.44 -11.01
N VAL A 69 2.43 9.28 -10.41
CA VAL A 69 3.37 8.53 -9.57
C VAL A 69 3.60 7.18 -10.25
N SER A 70 4.65 7.10 -11.06
CA SER A 70 4.93 5.93 -11.89
C SER A 70 5.02 4.65 -11.07
N TYR A 71 4.29 3.60 -11.49
CA TYR A 71 4.40 2.25 -10.91
C TYR A 71 5.85 1.74 -10.92
N ASN A 72 6.58 2.03 -12.00
CA ASN A 72 7.96 1.61 -12.19
C ASN A 72 8.98 2.51 -11.50
N GLY A 73 8.51 3.51 -10.75
CA GLY A 73 9.37 4.48 -10.10
C GLY A 73 10.00 5.47 -11.09
N TYR A 74 10.74 6.41 -10.56
CA TYR A 74 11.56 7.34 -11.32
C TYR A 74 12.57 7.99 -10.35
N ASP A 75 13.70 7.31 -10.11
CA ASP A 75 14.71 7.75 -9.13
C ASP A 75 15.22 9.17 -9.35
N GLN A 76 15.29 9.61 -10.63
CA GLN A 76 15.70 10.98 -10.97
C GLN A 76 14.69 12.05 -10.52
N GLU A 77 13.43 11.67 -10.36
CA GLU A 77 12.36 12.50 -9.80
C GLU A 77 12.12 12.20 -8.32
N GLY A 78 12.88 11.31 -7.73
CA GLY A 78 12.85 10.98 -6.31
C GLY A 78 11.80 9.95 -5.90
N PHE A 79 11.31 9.11 -6.85
CA PHE A 79 10.30 8.09 -6.59
C PHE A 79 10.85 6.67 -6.74
N LYS A 80 10.65 5.83 -5.73
CA LYS A 80 10.89 4.39 -5.84
C LYS A 80 9.77 3.69 -6.59
N SER A 81 10.09 2.59 -7.27
CA SER A 81 9.07 1.72 -7.87
C SER A 81 8.21 1.04 -6.81
N VAL A 82 7.00 0.66 -7.19
CA VAL A 82 6.10 -0.10 -6.30
C VAL A 82 6.75 -1.41 -5.87
N ASP A 83 7.46 -2.09 -6.78
CA ASP A 83 8.12 -3.36 -6.48
C ASP A 83 9.28 -3.18 -5.48
N GLU A 84 10.06 -2.08 -5.58
CA GLU A 84 11.08 -1.74 -4.57
C GLU A 84 10.47 -1.48 -3.20
N VAL A 85 9.36 -0.75 -3.14
CA VAL A 85 8.64 -0.46 -1.88
C VAL A 85 8.10 -1.75 -1.24
N ILE A 86 7.51 -2.64 -2.05
CA ILE A 86 7.04 -3.94 -1.55
C ILE A 86 8.20 -4.78 -1.02
N ASN A 87 9.32 -4.87 -1.77
CA ASN A 87 10.49 -5.62 -1.35
C ASN A 87 11.11 -5.04 -0.06
N PHE A 88 11.17 -3.72 0.07
CA PHE A 88 11.62 -3.08 1.31
C PHE A 88 10.79 -3.53 2.52
N TRP A 89 9.46 -3.50 2.41
CA TRP A 89 8.60 -3.90 3.51
C TRP A 89 8.62 -5.41 3.75
N LYS A 90 8.80 -6.23 2.70
CA LYS A 90 9.02 -7.68 2.85
C LYS A 90 10.25 -7.97 3.70
N GLU A 91 11.37 -7.33 3.38
CA GLU A 91 12.61 -7.47 4.15
C GLU A 91 12.44 -7.02 5.61
N ASN A 92 11.85 -5.84 5.82
CA ASN A 92 11.58 -5.31 7.16
C ASN A 92 10.65 -6.21 7.98
N ASN A 93 9.61 -6.73 7.37
CA ASN A 93 8.59 -7.56 8.02
C ASN A 93 8.98 -9.04 8.09
N ARG A 94 10.08 -9.43 7.47
CA ARG A 94 10.51 -10.84 7.31
C ARG A 94 9.40 -11.69 6.68
N SER A 95 8.77 -11.11 5.66
CA SER A 95 7.73 -11.80 4.91
C SER A 95 8.31 -12.89 4.00
N ASN A 96 7.51 -13.91 3.72
CA ASN A 96 7.83 -14.96 2.76
C ASN A 96 8.01 -14.35 1.35
N ASP A 97 8.88 -14.96 0.55
CA ASP A 97 9.15 -14.48 -0.82
C ASP A 97 7.97 -14.69 -1.75
N ASP A 98 7.26 -15.80 -1.57
CA ASP A 98 6.13 -16.18 -2.41
C ASP A 98 4.84 -15.53 -1.90
N ALA A 99 4.16 -14.82 -2.80
CA ALA A 99 2.85 -14.27 -2.52
C ALA A 99 1.74 -15.29 -2.73
N VAL A 100 0.70 -15.21 -1.90
CA VAL A 100 -0.61 -15.76 -2.27
C VAL A 100 -1.21 -14.82 -3.31
N PHE A 101 -1.42 -15.34 -4.52
CA PHE A 101 -1.93 -14.58 -5.67
C PHE A 101 -3.41 -14.86 -5.89
N GLU A 102 -4.17 -13.77 -6.10
CA GLU A 102 -5.59 -13.82 -6.48
C GLU A 102 -5.84 -12.89 -7.67
N ASN A 103 -6.47 -13.41 -8.73
CA ASN A 103 -7.01 -12.59 -9.81
C ASN A 103 -8.46 -12.26 -9.49
N LEU A 104 -8.76 -11.00 -9.24
CA LEU A 104 -10.09 -10.53 -8.83
C LEU A 104 -10.98 -10.17 -10.03
N GLY A 105 -10.47 -10.33 -11.27
CA GLY A 105 -11.20 -10.03 -12.49
C GLY A 105 -10.93 -8.64 -13.02
N SER A 106 -11.70 -8.24 -14.04
CA SER A 106 -11.53 -6.97 -14.72
C SER A 106 -12.83 -6.23 -14.93
N THR A 107 -12.74 -4.90 -14.98
CA THR A 107 -13.86 -4.03 -15.31
C THR A 107 -13.43 -2.89 -16.23
N THR A 108 -14.39 -2.24 -16.86
CA THR A 108 -14.17 -1.02 -17.64
C THR A 108 -14.53 0.19 -16.80
N ILE A 109 -13.53 1.00 -16.48
CA ILE A 109 -13.70 2.24 -15.73
C ILE A 109 -13.78 3.40 -16.72
N TYR A 110 -14.83 4.20 -16.61
CA TYR A 110 -15.00 5.41 -17.41
C TYR A 110 -14.35 6.61 -16.71
N SER A 111 -13.37 7.21 -17.37
CA SER A 111 -12.72 8.43 -16.90
C SER A 111 -13.43 9.67 -17.45
N GLN A 112 -14.03 10.45 -16.56
CA GLN A 112 -14.67 11.72 -16.92
C GLN A 112 -13.66 12.80 -17.36
N PHE A 113 -12.39 12.67 -16.94
CA PHE A 113 -11.36 13.66 -17.25
C PHE A 113 -10.93 13.67 -18.71
N ASN A 114 -10.86 12.50 -19.35
CA ASN A 114 -10.42 12.37 -20.74
C ASN A 114 -11.50 11.78 -21.65
N ASN A 115 -12.73 11.61 -21.14
CA ASN A 115 -13.87 11.07 -21.85
C ASN A 115 -13.57 9.72 -22.52
N SER A 116 -12.82 8.86 -21.83
CA SER A 116 -12.43 7.54 -22.32
C SER A 116 -12.71 6.44 -21.29
N SER A 117 -12.85 5.21 -21.79
CA SER A 117 -12.97 4.03 -20.95
C SER A 117 -11.66 3.26 -20.95
N VAL A 118 -11.25 2.81 -19.78
CA VAL A 118 -10.04 2.01 -19.56
C VAL A 118 -10.44 0.68 -18.97
N ASN A 119 -9.94 -0.42 -19.54
CA ASN A 119 -10.08 -1.73 -18.94
C ASN A 119 -9.00 -1.90 -17.86
N VAL A 120 -9.42 -2.24 -16.65
CA VAL A 120 -8.54 -2.48 -15.50
C VAL A 120 -8.74 -3.90 -15.01
N ASN A 121 -7.65 -4.66 -14.93
CA ASN A 121 -7.64 -5.97 -14.27
C ASN A 121 -7.10 -5.81 -12.85
N PHE A 122 -7.75 -6.47 -11.89
CA PHE A 122 -7.44 -6.40 -10.48
C PHE A 122 -6.73 -7.66 -10.03
N GLU A 123 -5.54 -7.50 -9.54
CA GLU A 123 -4.73 -8.57 -8.97
C GLU A 123 -4.41 -8.25 -7.51
N LYS A 124 -4.47 -9.27 -6.64
CA LYS A 124 -4.09 -9.16 -5.24
C LYS A 124 -2.93 -10.11 -4.96
N TYR A 125 -1.92 -9.59 -4.30
CA TYR A 125 -0.76 -10.31 -3.82
C TYR A 125 -0.67 -10.13 -2.31
N THR A 126 -0.65 -11.23 -1.57
CA THR A 126 -0.52 -11.22 -0.12
C THR A 126 0.78 -11.90 0.28
N TYR A 127 1.64 -11.17 0.99
CA TYR A 127 2.88 -11.68 1.55
C TYR A 127 2.74 -11.76 3.06
N GLU A 128 2.80 -12.97 3.58
CA GLU A 128 2.70 -13.26 5.02
C GLU A 128 4.08 -13.44 5.62
N SER A 129 4.18 -13.35 6.94
CA SER A 129 5.38 -13.67 7.69
C SER A 129 5.10 -14.84 8.64
N ASP A 130 5.98 -15.85 8.64
CA ASP A 130 5.91 -16.96 9.60
C ASP A 130 6.42 -16.55 11.00
N GLU A 131 7.05 -15.38 11.12
CA GLU A 131 7.67 -14.91 12.36
C GLU A 131 6.81 -13.92 13.15
N ASN A 132 5.84 -13.28 12.49
CA ASN A 132 5.02 -12.22 13.08
C ASN A 132 3.71 -12.03 12.31
N ASP A 133 2.77 -11.29 12.88
CA ASP A 133 1.45 -11.04 12.27
C ASP A 133 1.46 -9.88 11.24
N SER A 134 2.63 -9.41 10.79
CA SER A 134 2.69 -8.37 9.77
C SER A 134 2.47 -8.96 8.39
N GLN A 135 1.61 -8.32 7.64
CA GLN A 135 1.22 -8.73 6.30
C GLN A 135 1.43 -7.57 5.33
N ILE A 136 1.84 -7.89 4.10
CA ILE A 136 1.83 -6.93 3.01
C ILE A 136 0.79 -7.38 2.01
N VAL A 137 -0.18 -6.51 1.74
CA VAL A 137 -1.21 -6.75 0.72
C VAL A 137 -1.04 -5.74 -0.39
N HIS A 138 -0.81 -6.22 -1.61
CA HIS A 138 -0.70 -5.38 -2.79
C HIS A 138 -1.84 -5.63 -3.76
N TYR A 139 -2.67 -4.62 -3.96
CA TYR A 139 -3.65 -4.57 -5.05
C TYR A 139 -3.02 -3.88 -6.27
N LYS A 140 -2.70 -4.68 -7.29
CA LYS A 140 -2.14 -4.23 -8.56
C LYS A 140 -3.26 -4.02 -9.57
N MET A 141 -3.46 -2.77 -9.95
CA MET A 141 -4.52 -2.39 -10.90
C MET A 141 -3.93 -2.26 -12.28
N ILE A 142 -3.91 -3.36 -13.05
CA ILE A 142 -3.31 -3.39 -14.40
C ILE A 142 -4.14 -2.53 -15.34
N GLY A 143 -3.51 -1.52 -15.95
CA GLY A 143 -4.15 -0.49 -16.77
C GLY A 143 -4.75 0.67 -15.97
N GLY A 144 -4.78 0.60 -14.64
CA GLY A 144 -5.26 1.67 -13.77
C GLY A 144 -4.33 2.88 -13.75
N GLY A 145 -4.90 4.07 -13.62
CA GLY A 145 -4.19 5.36 -13.55
C GLY A 145 -4.00 5.87 -12.12
N HIS A 146 -3.73 7.17 -11.98
CA HIS A 146 -3.59 7.85 -10.70
C HIS A 146 -4.95 8.16 -10.08
N TRP A 147 -5.60 7.17 -9.47
CA TRP A 147 -6.96 7.29 -8.95
C TRP A 147 -7.02 6.87 -7.48
N TRP A 148 -7.93 7.53 -6.72
CA TRP A 148 -8.25 7.08 -5.36
C TRP A 148 -9.15 5.85 -5.40
N ASP A 149 -10.19 5.87 -6.23
CA ASP A 149 -11.20 4.82 -6.27
C ASP A 149 -11.09 4.01 -7.56
N TYR A 150 -10.83 2.73 -7.39
CA TYR A 150 -10.75 1.73 -8.46
C TYR A 150 -11.96 0.79 -8.46
N SER A 151 -12.96 1.08 -7.62
CA SER A 151 -14.06 0.14 -7.37
C SER A 151 -14.83 -0.22 -8.63
N PHE A 152 -15.06 -1.50 -8.82
CA PHE A 152 -16.03 -2.03 -9.75
C PHE A 152 -17.17 -2.80 -9.05
N ASP A 153 -17.02 -3.09 -7.76
CA ASP A 153 -18.09 -3.49 -6.86
C ASP A 153 -17.87 -2.86 -5.47
N GLU A 154 -18.86 -3.04 -4.56
CA GLU A 154 -18.82 -2.40 -3.25
C GLU A 154 -17.67 -2.93 -2.37
N ASP A 155 -17.34 -4.22 -2.50
CA ASP A 155 -16.32 -4.89 -1.67
C ASP A 155 -14.90 -4.53 -2.10
N LEU A 156 -14.71 -4.07 -3.35
CA LEU A 156 -13.43 -3.64 -3.89
C LEU A 156 -13.24 -2.12 -3.91
N LYS A 157 -14.09 -1.37 -3.21
CA LYS A 157 -13.85 0.06 -2.99
C LYS A 157 -12.58 0.26 -2.15
N THR A 158 -11.77 1.21 -2.56
CA THR A 158 -10.52 1.55 -1.85
C THR A 158 -10.73 1.75 -0.34
N SER A 159 -11.81 2.42 0.05
CA SER A 159 -12.13 2.65 1.45
C SER A 159 -12.52 1.36 2.20
N ALA A 160 -13.20 0.41 1.54
CA ALA A 160 -13.53 -0.88 2.11
C ALA A 160 -12.25 -1.72 2.29
N LEU A 161 -11.42 -1.83 1.26
CA LEU A 161 -10.14 -2.54 1.33
C LEU A 161 -9.23 -2.02 2.45
N LEU A 162 -9.15 -0.68 2.61
CA LEU A 162 -8.41 -0.06 3.71
C LEU A 162 -9.00 -0.41 5.07
N TRP A 163 -10.33 -0.35 5.21
CA TRP A 163 -10.99 -0.66 6.46
C TRP A 163 -10.83 -2.12 6.86
N ASP A 164 -11.02 -3.06 5.92
CA ASP A 164 -10.90 -4.48 6.16
C ASP A 164 -9.46 -4.81 6.60
N PHE A 165 -8.46 -4.36 5.85
CA PHE A 165 -7.07 -4.52 6.21
C PHE A 165 -6.75 -3.95 7.60
N PHE A 166 -7.20 -2.75 7.90
CA PHE A 166 -6.95 -2.11 9.19
C PHE A 166 -7.66 -2.79 10.36
N SER A 167 -8.82 -3.38 10.13
CA SER A 167 -9.56 -4.08 11.17
C SER A 167 -8.86 -5.34 11.65
N GLU A 168 -8.06 -5.98 10.80
CA GLU A 168 -7.31 -7.19 11.11
C GLU A 168 -5.99 -6.90 11.86
N HIS A 169 -5.45 -5.69 11.74
CA HIS A 169 -4.18 -5.33 12.36
C HIS A 169 -4.35 -4.47 13.61
N THR A 170 -4.02 -5.05 14.75
CA THR A 170 -4.07 -4.37 16.07
C THR A 170 -2.71 -4.47 16.76
N LYS A 171 -2.37 -3.47 17.59
CA LYS A 171 -1.23 -3.56 18.51
C LYS A 171 -1.74 -3.89 19.92
N GLU A 172 -1.15 -4.91 20.53
CA GLU A 172 -1.42 -5.28 21.90
C GLU A 172 -0.72 -4.34 22.94
#